data_784bfcd1d2e62050025457f3a503cc12
#
_entry.id   784bfcd1d2e62050025457f3a503cc12
#
_cell.length_a   1.000
_cell.length_b   1.000
_cell.length_c   1.000
_cell.angle_alpha   90.00
_cell.angle_beta   90.00
_cell.angle_gamma   90.00
#
_symmetry.space_group_name_H-M   'P 1'
#
loop_
_entity.id
_entity.type
_entity.pdbx_description
1 polymer ?
#
loop_
_entity_poly.entity_id
_entity_poly.type
_entity_poly.pdbx_seq_one_letter_code
_entity_poly.pdbx_strand_id
1 'polypeptide(L)'
;MDWQNKKVLVVGLGGTGVSMIAFLRQQGAQVAAYDAVLKPERETELKQRFNGLHCYTGDLSTALAHGFDVLALSPGVSVRQAAIEQFQQGGGRVLGDIEILALELRGKHDKIIAITGSNGKTTVTSLVGHLCQQSGLDTIIAGNIGTPVLEAYMQRGGKSADVWVLELSSFQLETTDSLQAHAAAVLNISEDHLERYHDLLDYAYAKTKIFQGKGVQVLNADDVMCRAMKRQGRTIQWFSLNQASDYWADLTTGELKAGEHVLLPLSAIPLQGLHNAANVLAALALCESIGLARETLLQHVQTFQGLPHRVEKIGEKNGITFIDDSKGTNVGATCAALAGLPAPIVLIAGGQGKEQDFAPLREALRGKVRAVVLIGVDAAQIEQDLQAAGLLEKVEAY
;
A
#
# COMPACT_ATOMS: atom_id res chain seq x y z
N MET A 1 -24.59 -5.71 -2.49
CA MET A 1 -25.41 -5.59 -1.27
C MET A 1 -26.58 -4.65 -1.58
N ASP A 2 -27.80 -4.92 -1.09
CA ASP A 2 -28.86 -3.94 -1.24
C ASP A 2 -28.71 -2.85 -0.15
N TRP A 3 -28.51 -1.63 -0.59
CA TRP A 3 -28.33 -0.45 0.25
C TRP A 3 -29.61 0.35 0.48
N GLN A 4 -30.67 0.03 -0.27
CA GLN A 4 -31.92 0.75 -0.22
C GLN A 4 -32.47 0.79 1.21
N ASN A 5 -32.69 1.99 1.73
CA ASN A 5 -33.17 2.27 3.09
C ASN A 5 -32.29 1.78 4.27
N LYS A 6 -31.08 1.27 4.02
CA LYS A 6 -30.14 0.93 5.09
C LYS A 6 -29.69 2.17 5.81
N LYS A 7 -29.70 2.15 7.14
CA LYS A 7 -29.13 3.20 7.98
C LYS A 7 -27.63 2.99 8.14
N VAL A 8 -26.84 3.88 7.56
CA VAL A 8 -25.38 3.76 7.54
C VAL A 8 -24.75 4.96 8.25
N LEU A 9 -23.86 4.68 9.20
CA LEU A 9 -22.98 5.69 9.78
C LEU A 9 -21.61 5.61 9.12
N VAL A 10 -21.20 6.68 8.43
CA VAL A 10 -19.84 6.80 7.90
C VAL A 10 -18.95 7.42 8.95
N VAL A 11 -17.90 6.71 9.37
CA VAL A 11 -17.00 7.08 10.46
C VAL A 11 -15.63 7.48 9.89
N GLY A 12 -15.21 8.72 10.19
CA GLY A 12 -14.01 9.34 9.64
C GLY A 12 -14.29 10.04 8.30
N LEU A 13 -14.15 11.38 8.28
CA LEU A 13 -14.62 12.26 7.21
C LEU A 13 -13.49 12.81 6.34
N GLY A 14 -12.42 12.00 6.12
CA GLY A 14 -11.41 12.24 5.11
C GLY A 14 -11.94 11.96 3.69
N GLY A 15 -11.06 11.97 2.69
CA GLY A 15 -11.43 11.73 1.29
C GLY A 15 -12.21 10.43 1.07
N THR A 16 -11.76 9.32 1.68
CA THR A 16 -12.44 8.02 1.62
C THR A 16 -13.84 8.08 2.23
N GLY A 17 -13.99 8.69 3.42
CA GLY A 17 -15.30 8.81 4.07
C GLY A 17 -16.30 9.62 3.23
N VAL A 18 -15.85 10.73 2.66
CA VAL A 18 -16.68 11.55 1.75
C VAL A 18 -17.10 10.77 0.50
N SER A 19 -16.19 9.97 -0.06
CA SER A 19 -16.47 9.07 -1.18
C SER A 19 -17.52 8.01 -0.81
N MET A 20 -17.43 7.41 0.39
CA MET A 20 -18.42 6.47 0.91
C MET A 20 -19.80 7.13 1.09
N ILE A 21 -19.86 8.36 1.65
CA ILE A 21 -21.14 9.11 1.78
C ILE A 21 -21.79 9.29 0.41
N ALA A 22 -21.02 9.76 -0.57
CA ALA A 22 -21.52 10.01 -1.93
C ALA A 22 -22.09 8.72 -2.55
N PHE A 23 -21.31 7.64 -2.51
CA PHE A 23 -21.71 6.34 -3.06
C PHE A 23 -22.96 5.80 -2.37
N LEU A 24 -22.97 5.70 -1.05
CA LEU A 24 -24.05 5.09 -0.29
C LEU A 24 -25.38 5.85 -0.47
N ARG A 25 -25.33 7.18 -0.51
CA ARG A 25 -26.52 7.99 -0.81
C ARG A 25 -27.03 7.78 -2.23
N GLN A 26 -26.13 7.67 -3.20
CA GLN A 26 -26.51 7.34 -4.59
C GLN A 26 -27.19 5.97 -4.68
N GLN A 27 -26.83 5.03 -3.80
CA GLN A 27 -27.44 3.70 -3.71
C GLN A 27 -28.72 3.65 -2.86
N GLY A 28 -29.22 4.79 -2.38
CA GLY A 28 -30.48 4.90 -1.62
C GLY A 28 -30.37 4.60 -0.11
N ALA A 29 -29.15 4.58 0.43
CA ALA A 29 -28.95 4.46 1.88
C ALA A 29 -29.31 5.75 2.63
N GLN A 30 -29.77 5.61 3.87
CA GLN A 30 -29.95 6.70 4.84
C GLN A 30 -28.60 6.90 5.54
N VAL A 31 -27.83 7.89 5.08
CA VAL A 31 -26.44 8.09 5.53
C VAL A 31 -26.38 9.22 6.56
N ALA A 32 -25.74 8.93 7.70
CA ALA A 32 -25.22 9.90 8.63
C ALA A 32 -23.70 9.83 8.66
N ALA A 33 -23.05 10.88 9.15
CA ALA A 33 -21.61 11.01 9.21
C ALA A 33 -21.15 11.19 10.67
N TYR A 34 -19.95 10.69 10.97
CA TYR A 34 -19.33 10.88 12.29
C TYR A 34 -17.84 11.17 12.15
N ASP A 35 -17.37 12.14 12.90
CA ASP A 35 -15.95 12.33 13.18
C ASP A 35 -15.80 12.80 14.64
N ALA A 36 -14.80 12.27 15.35
CA ALA A 36 -14.62 12.61 16.77
C ALA A 36 -14.42 14.12 16.98
N VAL A 37 -13.74 14.77 16.03
CA VAL A 37 -13.49 16.22 16.01
C VAL A 37 -13.80 16.76 14.62
N LEU A 38 -14.97 17.36 14.46
CA LEU A 38 -15.41 17.96 13.20
C LEU A 38 -15.36 19.49 13.30
N LYS A 39 -14.48 20.11 12.52
CA LYS A 39 -14.38 21.57 12.46
C LYS A 39 -15.65 22.16 11.83
N PRO A 40 -16.17 23.31 12.31
CA PRO A 40 -17.41 23.92 11.79
C PRO A 40 -17.38 24.18 10.28
N GLU A 41 -16.22 24.58 9.73
CA GLU A 41 -16.06 24.84 8.31
C GLU A 41 -16.25 23.55 7.50
N ARG A 42 -15.69 22.44 8.00
CA ARG A 42 -15.81 21.12 7.35
C ARG A 42 -17.23 20.58 7.43
N GLU A 43 -17.90 20.78 8.57
CA GLU A 43 -19.31 20.40 8.71
C GLU A 43 -20.20 21.17 7.72
N THR A 44 -19.96 22.48 7.59
CA THR A 44 -20.69 23.34 6.63
C THR A 44 -20.47 22.87 5.19
N GLU A 45 -19.24 22.59 4.79
CA GLU A 45 -18.90 22.05 3.49
C GLU A 45 -19.64 20.72 3.19
N LEU A 46 -19.62 19.80 4.15
CA LEU A 46 -20.31 18.52 4.02
C LEU A 46 -21.82 18.66 3.89
N LYS A 47 -22.43 19.56 4.67
CA LYS A 47 -23.89 19.83 4.58
C LYS A 47 -24.27 20.52 3.27
N GLN A 48 -23.42 21.39 2.74
CA GLN A 48 -23.63 22.00 1.42
C GLN A 48 -23.53 20.96 0.30
N ARG A 49 -22.53 20.07 0.38
CA ARG A 49 -22.32 19.01 -0.62
C ARG A 49 -23.39 17.93 -0.53
N PHE A 50 -23.86 17.61 0.66
CA PHE A 50 -24.81 16.53 0.94
C PHE A 50 -26.01 17.08 1.71
N ASN A 51 -26.96 17.66 1.00
CA ASN A 51 -28.17 18.23 1.61
C ASN A 51 -28.83 17.24 2.59
N GLY A 52 -29.14 17.70 3.81
CA GLY A 52 -29.75 16.90 4.86
C GLY A 52 -28.81 15.85 5.50
N LEU A 53 -27.48 15.94 5.29
CA LEU A 53 -26.54 15.08 6.01
C LEU A 53 -26.51 15.45 7.50
N HIS A 54 -26.80 14.47 8.34
CA HIS A 54 -26.62 14.62 9.78
C HIS A 54 -25.19 14.24 10.19
N CYS A 55 -24.51 15.10 10.92
CA CYS A 55 -23.15 14.89 11.40
C CYS A 55 -23.15 14.76 12.93
N TYR A 56 -22.53 13.68 13.40
CA TYR A 56 -22.29 13.44 14.84
C TYR A 56 -20.83 13.72 15.17
N THR A 57 -20.59 14.17 16.40
CA THR A 57 -19.23 14.42 16.94
C THR A 57 -19.13 13.92 18.38
N GLY A 58 -17.93 13.91 18.94
CA GLY A 58 -17.70 13.51 20.34
C GLY A 58 -17.62 12.01 20.52
N ASP A 59 -18.39 11.43 21.44
CA ASP A 59 -18.37 9.99 21.73
C ASP A 59 -19.13 9.19 20.65
N LEU A 60 -18.45 8.25 20.03
CA LEU A 60 -19.01 7.35 19.01
C LEU A 60 -20.16 6.48 19.56
N SER A 61 -20.09 6.06 20.82
CA SER A 61 -21.14 5.25 21.45
C SER A 61 -22.49 6.01 21.48
N THR A 62 -22.43 7.31 21.70
CA THR A 62 -23.62 8.18 21.67
C THR A 62 -24.23 8.24 20.27
N ALA A 63 -23.39 8.37 19.22
CA ALA A 63 -23.86 8.36 17.85
C ALA A 63 -24.50 7.00 17.49
N LEU A 64 -23.90 5.89 17.91
CA LEU A 64 -24.40 4.54 17.65
C LEU A 64 -25.75 4.23 18.32
N ALA A 65 -26.08 4.90 19.42
CA ALA A 65 -27.37 4.74 20.10
C ALA A 65 -28.58 5.14 19.22
N HIS A 66 -28.36 5.89 18.13
CA HIS A 66 -29.41 6.22 17.16
C HIS A 66 -29.83 5.06 16.24
N GLY A 67 -29.16 3.90 16.32
CA GLY A 67 -29.52 2.67 15.63
C GLY A 67 -29.14 2.68 14.14
N PHE A 68 -28.00 2.10 13.81
CA PHE A 68 -27.51 1.92 12.45
C PHE A 68 -27.43 0.43 12.10
N ASP A 69 -27.61 0.09 10.82
CA ASP A 69 -27.45 -1.27 10.30
C ASP A 69 -25.99 -1.56 9.97
N VAL A 70 -25.25 -0.52 9.54
CA VAL A 70 -23.88 -0.62 9.02
C VAL A 70 -23.04 0.55 9.52
N LEU A 71 -21.79 0.26 9.89
CA LEU A 71 -20.72 1.24 10.01
C LEU A 71 -19.82 1.16 8.77
N ALA A 72 -19.67 2.28 8.07
CA ALA A 72 -18.72 2.42 6.97
C ALA A 72 -17.49 3.17 7.48
N LEU A 73 -16.37 2.47 7.69
CA LEU A 73 -15.17 3.02 8.31
C LEU A 73 -14.15 3.51 7.29
N SER A 74 -13.70 4.75 7.46
CA SER A 74 -12.46 5.22 6.81
C SER A 74 -11.25 4.48 7.38
N PRO A 75 -10.19 4.21 6.56
CA PRO A 75 -9.02 3.42 7.00
C PRO A 75 -8.29 3.98 8.22
N GLY A 76 -8.33 5.32 8.42
CA GLY A 76 -7.73 5.98 9.59
C GLY A 76 -8.41 5.65 10.92
N VAL A 77 -9.64 5.13 10.89
CA VAL A 77 -10.38 4.76 12.10
C VAL A 77 -10.03 3.31 12.48
N SER A 78 -9.57 3.11 13.73
CA SER A 78 -9.27 1.76 14.21
C SER A 78 -10.53 0.95 14.44
N VAL A 79 -10.59 -0.25 13.91
CA VAL A 79 -11.67 -1.23 14.17
C VAL A 79 -11.67 -1.72 15.62
N ARG A 80 -10.58 -1.51 16.35
CA ARG A 80 -10.36 -1.94 17.75
C ARG A 80 -10.88 -0.94 18.78
N GLN A 81 -11.67 0.05 18.36
CA GLN A 81 -12.38 0.92 19.30
C GLN A 81 -13.52 0.15 19.98
N ALA A 82 -13.62 0.23 21.30
CA ALA A 82 -14.61 -0.53 22.07
C ALA A 82 -16.05 -0.35 21.56
N ALA A 83 -16.41 0.86 21.11
CA ALA A 83 -17.74 1.13 20.56
C ALA A 83 -17.99 0.36 19.23
N ILE A 84 -16.96 0.21 18.39
CA ILE A 84 -17.05 -0.53 17.12
C ILE A 84 -17.13 -2.03 17.40
N GLU A 85 -16.31 -2.53 18.32
CA GLU A 85 -16.35 -3.95 18.72
C GLU A 85 -17.70 -4.34 19.31
N GLN A 86 -18.27 -3.50 20.19
CA GLN A 86 -19.60 -3.71 20.74
C GLN A 86 -20.69 -3.69 19.67
N PHE A 87 -20.59 -2.80 18.68
CA PHE A 87 -21.50 -2.76 17.55
C PHE A 87 -21.45 -4.06 16.74
N GLN A 88 -20.24 -4.60 16.46
CA GLN A 88 -20.08 -5.88 15.78
C GLN A 88 -20.61 -7.07 16.59
N GLN A 89 -20.34 -7.10 17.90
CA GLN A 89 -20.86 -8.14 18.81
C GLN A 89 -22.39 -8.11 18.87
N GLY A 90 -23.00 -6.95 18.73
CA GLY A 90 -24.44 -6.76 18.58
C GLY A 90 -25.03 -7.19 17.23
N GLY A 91 -24.20 -7.72 16.31
CA GLY A 91 -24.62 -8.14 14.96
C GLY A 91 -24.58 -7.05 13.91
N GLY A 92 -24.08 -5.85 14.24
CA GLY A 92 -23.86 -4.77 13.29
C GLY A 92 -22.72 -5.08 12.31
N ARG A 93 -22.86 -4.62 11.07
CA ARG A 93 -21.85 -4.82 10.03
C ARG A 93 -20.88 -3.64 9.97
N VAL A 94 -19.59 -3.95 9.93
CA VAL A 94 -18.52 -2.95 9.76
C VAL A 94 -17.83 -3.21 8.43
N LEU A 95 -17.78 -2.21 7.55
CA LEU A 95 -17.26 -2.31 6.19
C LEU A 95 -16.33 -1.12 5.92
N GLY A 96 -15.27 -1.34 5.15
CA GLY A 96 -14.45 -0.29 4.55
C GLY A 96 -14.85 -0.03 3.09
N ASP A 97 -14.21 0.95 2.48
CA ASP A 97 -14.39 1.30 1.07
C ASP A 97 -14.06 0.15 0.13
N ILE A 98 -13.01 -0.61 0.43
CA ILE A 98 -12.58 -1.78 -0.36
C ILE A 98 -13.60 -2.91 -0.28
N GLU A 99 -14.18 -3.17 0.90
CA GLU A 99 -15.24 -4.17 1.04
C GLU A 99 -16.50 -3.77 0.28
N ILE A 100 -16.88 -2.49 0.34
CA ILE A 100 -18.03 -1.97 -0.43
C ILE A 100 -17.77 -2.16 -1.92
N LEU A 101 -16.59 -1.78 -2.44
CA LEU A 101 -16.22 -2.01 -3.84
C LEU A 101 -16.25 -3.50 -4.20
N ALA A 102 -15.69 -4.38 -3.35
CA ALA A 102 -15.68 -5.82 -3.58
C ALA A 102 -17.09 -6.40 -3.71
N LEU A 103 -18.02 -5.91 -2.90
CA LEU A 103 -19.45 -6.30 -2.99
C LEU A 103 -20.09 -5.82 -4.31
N GLU A 104 -19.74 -4.63 -4.79
CA GLU A 104 -20.28 -4.06 -6.04
C GLU A 104 -19.68 -4.73 -7.29
N LEU A 105 -18.43 -5.20 -7.23
CA LEU A 105 -17.79 -5.92 -8.34
C LEU A 105 -18.14 -7.41 -8.37
N ARG A 106 -18.79 -7.93 -7.35
CA ARG A 106 -19.17 -9.36 -7.27
C ARG A 106 -20.06 -9.75 -8.46
N GLY A 107 -19.62 -10.78 -9.19
CA GLY A 107 -20.33 -11.29 -10.37
C GLY A 107 -20.15 -10.45 -11.64
N LYS A 108 -19.35 -9.40 -11.61
CA LYS A 108 -18.91 -8.66 -12.81
C LYS A 108 -17.69 -9.33 -13.44
N HIS A 109 -17.35 -8.91 -14.65
CA HIS A 109 -16.20 -9.44 -15.40
C HIS A 109 -14.88 -8.73 -15.12
N ASP A 110 -14.93 -7.70 -14.26
CA ASP A 110 -13.75 -6.91 -13.90
C ASP A 110 -12.71 -7.78 -13.21
N LYS A 111 -11.49 -7.84 -13.77
CA LYS A 111 -10.36 -8.47 -13.08
C LYS A 111 -9.88 -7.57 -11.97
N ILE A 112 -9.35 -8.15 -10.90
CA ILE A 112 -8.78 -7.42 -9.76
C ILE A 112 -7.37 -7.92 -9.53
N ILE A 113 -6.39 -7.01 -9.54
CA ILE A 113 -5.04 -7.19 -9.03
C ILE A 113 -4.94 -6.40 -7.73
N ALA A 114 -4.58 -7.06 -6.63
CA ALA A 114 -4.45 -6.43 -5.32
C ALA A 114 -3.00 -6.48 -4.82
N ILE A 115 -2.49 -5.36 -4.31
CA ILE A 115 -1.09 -5.20 -3.93
C ILE A 115 -1.00 -4.60 -2.54
N THR A 116 -0.26 -5.29 -1.64
CA THR A 116 0.10 -4.77 -0.31
C THR A 116 1.56 -5.11 0.03
N GLY A 117 2.02 -4.64 1.16
CA GLY A 117 3.37 -4.82 1.69
C GLY A 117 3.72 -3.66 2.63
N SER A 118 4.84 -3.71 3.29
CA SER A 118 5.35 -2.55 4.02
C SER A 118 5.90 -1.52 3.04
N ASN A 119 6.72 -1.93 2.09
CA ASN A 119 7.39 -1.08 1.10
C ASN A 119 7.11 -1.53 -0.34
N GLY A 120 7.29 -0.64 -1.32
CA GLY A 120 7.16 -0.94 -2.75
C GLY A 120 5.73 -0.90 -3.31
N LYS A 121 4.69 -0.85 -2.47
CA LYS A 121 3.28 -0.90 -2.90
C LYS A 121 2.97 0.03 -4.08
N THR A 122 3.22 1.31 -3.92
CA THR A 122 2.88 2.33 -4.94
C THR A 122 3.66 2.13 -6.22
N THR A 123 4.94 1.75 -6.13
CA THR A 123 5.78 1.46 -7.30
C THR A 123 5.22 0.29 -8.07
N VAL A 124 4.92 -0.83 -7.39
CA VAL A 124 4.36 -2.03 -8.04
C VAL A 124 2.96 -1.75 -8.58
N THR A 125 2.10 -1.07 -7.84
CA THR A 125 0.74 -0.73 -8.28
C THR A 125 0.77 0.16 -9.54
N SER A 126 1.63 1.17 -9.57
CA SER A 126 1.78 2.06 -10.72
C SER A 126 2.41 1.34 -11.92
N LEU A 127 3.40 0.49 -11.69
CA LEU A 127 4.01 -0.32 -12.75
C LEU A 127 3.01 -1.32 -13.33
N VAL A 128 2.27 -2.06 -12.50
CA VAL A 128 1.22 -2.98 -12.94
C VAL A 128 0.14 -2.23 -13.73
N GLY A 129 -0.28 -1.06 -13.22
CA GLY A 129 -1.22 -0.21 -13.93
C GLY A 129 -0.72 0.24 -15.31
N HIS A 130 0.54 0.69 -15.38
CA HIS A 130 1.22 1.03 -16.64
C HIS A 130 1.26 -0.16 -17.60
N LEU A 131 1.67 -1.34 -17.13
CA LEU A 131 1.75 -2.55 -17.95
C LEU A 131 0.37 -2.98 -18.49
N CYS A 132 -0.67 -2.92 -17.66
CA CYS A 132 -2.03 -3.21 -18.10
C CYS A 132 -2.53 -2.22 -19.16
N GLN A 133 -2.32 -0.92 -18.95
CA GLN A 133 -2.72 0.14 -19.90
C GLN A 133 -1.97 0.00 -21.23
N GLN A 134 -0.66 -0.21 -21.19
CA GLN A 134 0.15 -0.41 -22.40
C GLN A 134 -0.18 -1.71 -23.12
N SER A 135 -0.74 -2.70 -22.43
CA SER A 135 -1.27 -3.93 -23.02
C SER A 135 -2.69 -3.76 -23.60
N GLY A 136 -3.23 -2.54 -23.61
CA GLY A 136 -4.53 -2.19 -24.20
C GLY A 136 -5.72 -2.43 -23.28
N LEU A 137 -5.54 -2.69 -21.98
CA LEU A 137 -6.64 -2.89 -21.05
C LEU A 137 -7.19 -1.56 -20.52
N ASP A 138 -8.52 -1.45 -20.43
CA ASP A 138 -9.20 -0.42 -19.66
C ASP A 138 -8.93 -0.63 -18.16
N THR A 139 -8.00 0.15 -17.63
CA THR A 139 -7.37 -0.08 -16.33
C THR A 139 -7.70 1.03 -15.34
N ILE A 140 -8.15 0.65 -14.14
CA ILE A 140 -8.35 1.56 -13.01
C ILE A 140 -7.27 1.31 -11.97
N ILE A 141 -6.55 2.37 -11.60
CA ILE A 141 -5.56 2.35 -10.52
C ILE A 141 -6.16 3.14 -9.35
N ALA A 142 -6.37 2.50 -8.21
CA ALA A 142 -7.04 3.11 -7.07
C ALA A 142 -6.66 2.44 -5.73
N GLY A 143 -7.27 2.89 -4.63
CA GLY A 143 -7.11 2.32 -3.30
C GLY A 143 -6.40 3.27 -2.34
N ASN A 144 -5.29 2.83 -1.75
CA ASN A 144 -4.46 3.66 -0.87
C ASN A 144 -3.69 4.77 -1.62
N ILE A 145 -3.83 4.82 -2.93
CA ILE A 145 -3.27 5.83 -3.83
C ILE A 145 -4.35 6.35 -4.78
N GLY A 146 -4.12 7.55 -5.30
CA GLY A 146 -4.98 8.14 -6.33
C GLY A 146 -6.38 8.48 -5.83
N THR A 147 -7.36 8.27 -6.70
CA THR A 147 -8.78 8.51 -6.41
C THR A 147 -9.33 7.43 -5.48
N PRO A 148 -10.15 7.79 -4.46
CA PRO A 148 -10.85 6.81 -3.64
C PRO A 148 -11.66 5.83 -4.49
N VAL A 149 -11.62 4.53 -4.15
CA VAL A 149 -12.14 3.45 -5.00
C VAL A 149 -13.62 3.61 -5.38
N LEU A 150 -14.44 4.09 -4.46
CA LEU A 150 -15.87 4.29 -4.73
C LEU A 150 -16.11 5.53 -5.59
N GLU A 151 -15.27 6.54 -5.49
CA GLU A 151 -15.32 7.69 -6.41
C GLU A 151 -14.93 7.26 -7.83
N ALA A 152 -13.83 6.51 -7.99
CA ALA A 152 -13.44 5.94 -9.27
C ALA A 152 -14.55 5.06 -9.87
N TYR A 153 -15.22 4.26 -9.04
CA TYR A 153 -16.36 3.44 -9.45
C TYR A 153 -17.55 4.28 -9.93
N MET A 154 -17.92 5.33 -9.18
CA MET A 154 -19.03 6.23 -9.55
C MET A 154 -18.73 7.01 -10.84
N GLN A 155 -17.50 7.47 -11.05
CA GLN A 155 -17.09 8.18 -12.28
C GLN A 155 -17.28 7.34 -13.54
N ARG A 156 -17.24 6.02 -13.42
CA ARG A 156 -17.52 5.10 -14.54
C ARG A 156 -18.99 4.99 -14.90
N GLY A 157 -19.90 5.46 -14.07
CA GLY A 157 -21.34 5.38 -14.35
C GLY A 157 -21.85 3.94 -14.51
N GLY A 158 -21.28 2.98 -13.78
CA GLY A 158 -21.66 1.56 -13.84
C GLY A 158 -20.98 0.73 -14.94
N LYS A 159 -20.10 1.33 -15.76
CA LYS A 159 -19.32 0.60 -16.78
C LYS A 159 -18.25 -0.26 -16.10
N SER A 160 -18.13 -1.52 -16.52
CA SER A 160 -17.02 -2.40 -16.11
C SER A 160 -15.68 -1.89 -16.64
N ALA A 161 -14.60 -2.22 -15.94
CA ALA A 161 -13.24 -2.10 -16.43
C ALA A 161 -12.72 -3.50 -16.81
N ASP A 162 -11.65 -3.55 -17.62
CA ASP A 162 -10.95 -4.82 -17.82
C ASP A 162 -10.21 -5.25 -16.56
N VAL A 163 -9.60 -4.27 -15.86
CA VAL A 163 -8.84 -4.55 -14.63
C VAL A 163 -8.86 -3.39 -13.63
N TRP A 164 -9.02 -3.72 -12.36
CA TRP A 164 -8.76 -2.88 -11.20
C TRP A 164 -7.41 -3.25 -10.61
N VAL A 165 -6.49 -2.31 -10.52
CA VAL A 165 -5.20 -2.44 -9.85
C VAL A 165 -5.28 -1.66 -8.53
N LEU A 166 -5.37 -2.41 -7.43
CA LEU A 166 -5.67 -1.85 -6.11
C LEU A 166 -4.43 -1.87 -5.21
N GLU A 167 -3.97 -0.69 -4.80
CA GLU A 167 -3.05 -0.60 -3.67
C GLU A 167 -3.85 -0.69 -2.38
N LEU A 168 -3.48 -1.59 -1.48
CA LEU A 168 -4.19 -1.82 -0.23
C LEU A 168 -3.27 -1.64 0.98
N SER A 169 -3.67 -0.75 1.90
CA SER A 169 -3.03 -0.64 3.21
C SER A 169 -3.50 -1.77 4.13
N SER A 170 -2.75 -2.03 5.23
CA SER A 170 -3.20 -2.94 6.27
C SER A 170 -4.52 -2.49 6.89
N PHE A 171 -4.72 -1.17 7.04
CA PHE A 171 -5.94 -0.58 7.60
C PHE A 171 -7.18 -0.85 6.74
N GLN A 172 -7.06 -0.74 5.42
CA GLN A 172 -8.14 -1.11 4.50
C GLN A 172 -8.45 -2.60 4.56
N LEU A 173 -7.42 -3.43 4.68
CA LEU A 173 -7.58 -4.87 4.77
C LEU A 173 -8.24 -5.34 6.07
N GLU A 174 -8.14 -4.59 7.18
CA GLU A 174 -8.86 -4.90 8.43
C GLU A 174 -10.37 -5.06 8.23
N THR A 175 -10.96 -4.27 7.34
CA THR A 175 -12.39 -4.24 7.04
C THR A 175 -12.76 -4.88 5.70
N THR A 176 -11.86 -5.71 5.13
CA THR A 176 -12.03 -6.34 3.82
C THR A 176 -12.12 -7.86 3.98
N ASP A 177 -13.26 -8.45 3.62
CA ASP A 177 -13.51 -9.89 3.74
C ASP A 177 -13.97 -10.55 2.43
N SER A 178 -14.58 -9.78 1.51
CA SER A 178 -15.18 -10.30 0.28
C SER A 178 -14.33 -10.11 -0.98
N LEU A 179 -13.17 -9.45 -0.89
CA LEU A 179 -12.33 -9.18 -2.04
C LEU A 179 -11.82 -10.47 -2.68
N GLN A 180 -12.16 -10.66 -3.96
CA GLN A 180 -11.74 -11.83 -4.74
C GLN A 180 -10.77 -11.39 -5.84
N ALA A 181 -9.53 -11.12 -5.45
CA ALA A 181 -8.49 -10.76 -6.39
C ALA A 181 -8.15 -11.95 -7.30
N HIS A 182 -7.98 -11.70 -8.61
CA HIS A 182 -7.48 -12.67 -9.59
C HIS A 182 -6.00 -12.96 -9.37
N ALA A 183 -5.24 -11.92 -9.00
CA ALA A 183 -3.88 -12.03 -8.51
C ALA A 183 -3.68 -11.06 -7.36
N ALA A 184 -2.97 -11.47 -6.31
CA ALA A 184 -2.67 -10.62 -5.17
C ALA A 184 -1.22 -10.81 -4.71
N ALA A 185 -0.57 -9.70 -4.31
CA ALA A 185 0.79 -9.72 -3.81
C ALA A 185 0.93 -9.16 -2.40
N VAL A 186 1.77 -9.82 -1.58
CA VAL A 186 2.41 -9.23 -0.41
C VAL A 186 3.90 -9.12 -0.71
N LEU A 187 4.38 -7.87 -0.84
CA LEU A 187 5.73 -7.61 -1.35
C LEU A 187 6.82 -7.85 -0.31
N ASN A 188 6.57 -7.44 0.91
CA ASN A 188 7.47 -7.56 2.06
C ASN A 188 6.74 -7.18 3.34
N ILE A 189 7.30 -7.58 4.49
CA ILE A 189 6.84 -7.20 5.82
C ILE A 189 8.03 -6.69 6.63
N SER A 190 7.97 -5.44 7.02
CA SER A 190 8.88 -4.80 7.96
C SER A 190 8.09 -3.94 8.93
N GLU A 191 8.69 -3.58 10.06
CA GLU A 191 8.04 -2.74 11.05
C GLU A 191 7.52 -1.45 10.45
N ASP A 192 6.25 -1.20 10.63
CA ASP A 192 5.51 0.01 10.28
C ASP A 192 4.19 0.01 11.04
N HIS A 193 3.68 1.18 11.41
CA HIS A 193 2.39 1.32 12.09
C HIS A 193 2.22 0.53 13.41
N LEU A 194 3.31 0.37 14.18
CA LEU A 194 3.25 -0.33 15.47
C LEU A 194 2.38 0.41 16.51
N GLU A 195 2.09 1.68 16.30
CA GLU A 195 1.09 2.43 17.05
C GLU A 195 -0.34 1.89 16.93
N ARG A 196 -0.61 1.06 15.92
CA ARG A 196 -1.94 0.47 15.67
C ARG A 196 -1.99 -1.03 15.88
N TYR A 197 -0.87 -1.73 15.73
CA TYR A 197 -0.77 -3.19 15.86
C TYR A 197 0.00 -3.57 17.12
N HIS A 198 -0.36 -4.71 17.71
CA HIS A 198 0.33 -5.20 18.92
C HIS A 198 1.79 -5.55 18.66
N ASP A 199 2.06 -6.10 17.48
CA ASP A 199 3.38 -6.53 17.03
C ASP A 199 3.42 -6.70 15.50
N LEU A 200 4.59 -7.12 14.99
CA LEU A 200 4.79 -7.37 13.57
C LEU A 200 3.91 -8.52 13.03
N LEU A 201 3.60 -9.52 13.87
CA LEU A 201 2.74 -10.65 13.45
C LEU A 201 1.30 -10.20 13.23
N ASP A 202 0.78 -9.35 14.11
CA ASP A 202 -0.55 -8.76 14.00
C ASP A 202 -0.68 -7.89 12.75
N TYR A 203 0.35 -7.07 12.48
CA TYR A 203 0.44 -6.28 11.24
C TYR A 203 0.48 -7.18 9.99
N ALA A 204 1.32 -8.23 10.00
CA ALA A 204 1.39 -9.20 8.90
C ALA A 204 0.06 -9.92 8.70
N TYR A 205 -0.61 -10.32 9.80
CA TYR A 205 -1.92 -10.98 9.75
C TYR A 205 -2.97 -10.12 9.05
N ALA A 206 -3.05 -8.82 9.37
CA ALA A 206 -3.96 -7.90 8.69
C ALA A 206 -3.75 -7.92 7.15
N LYS A 207 -2.50 -7.99 6.70
CA LYS A 207 -2.19 -8.06 5.25
C LYS A 207 -2.57 -9.39 4.61
N THR A 208 -2.63 -10.51 5.36
CA THR A 208 -3.05 -11.80 4.79
C THR A 208 -4.47 -11.79 4.25
N LYS A 209 -5.32 -10.84 4.69
CA LYS A 209 -6.69 -10.69 4.20
C LYS A 209 -6.77 -10.36 2.70
N ILE A 210 -5.69 -9.85 2.11
CA ILE A 210 -5.60 -9.64 0.65
C ILE A 210 -5.78 -10.94 -0.15
N PHE A 211 -5.52 -12.07 0.50
CA PHE A 211 -5.62 -13.40 -0.10
C PHE A 211 -6.99 -14.05 0.13
N GLN A 212 -8.07 -13.31 0.15
CA GLN A 212 -9.40 -13.90 0.08
C GLN A 212 -9.67 -14.46 -1.34
N GLY A 213 -10.56 -15.45 -1.45
CA GLY A 213 -10.87 -16.09 -2.73
C GLY A 213 -9.82 -17.10 -3.21
N LYS A 214 -9.75 -17.31 -4.53
CA LYS A 214 -8.99 -18.41 -5.16
C LYS A 214 -7.91 -17.95 -6.15
N GLY A 215 -7.68 -16.65 -6.31
CA GLY A 215 -6.71 -16.13 -7.28
C GLY A 215 -5.25 -16.47 -6.93
N VAL A 216 -4.34 -16.11 -7.83
CA VAL A 216 -2.91 -16.38 -7.68
C VAL A 216 -2.31 -15.58 -6.52
N GLN A 217 -1.48 -16.21 -5.69
CA GLN A 217 -0.67 -15.54 -4.68
C GLN A 217 0.71 -15.22 -5.26
N VAL A 218 1.10 -13.97 -5.26
CA VAL A 218 2.46 -13.53 -5.59
C VAL A 218 3.17 -13.18 -4.30
N LEU A 219 4.23 -13.91 -3.95
CA LEU A 219 4.89 -13.85 -2.66
C LEU A 219 6.41 -13.71 -2.79
N ASN A 220 6.99 -12.91 -1.89
CA ASN A 220 8.42 -12.75 -1.78
C ASN A 220 9.07 -13.96 -1.08
N ALA A 221 9.91 -14.70 -1.81
CA ALA A 221 10.62 -15.86 -1.26
C ALA A 221 11.77 -15.46 -0.31
N ASP A 222 12.24 -14.21 -0.38
CA ASP A 222 13.30 -13.71 0.49
C ASP A 222 12.79 -13.26 1.86
N ASP A 223 11.46 -13.03 1.99
CA ASP A 223 10.82 -12.54 3.21
C ASP A 223 10.16 -13.70 3.97
N VAL A 224 10.59 -13.92 5.22
CA VAL A 224 10.09 -15.02 6.03
C VAL A 224 8.60 -14.91 6.35
N MET A 225 8.10 -13.67 6.56
CA MET A 225 6.69 -13.43 6.85
C MET A 225 5.84 -13.67 5.62
N CYS A 226 6.31 -13.24 4.43
CA CYS A 226 5.63 -13.53 3.16
C CYS A 226 5.58 -15.03 2.88
N ARG A 227 6.65 -15.78 3.15
CA ARG A 227 6.64 -17.25 3.01
C ARG A 227 5.61 -17.91 3.91
N ALA A 228 5.42 -17.40 5.13
CA ALA A 228 4.43 -17.93 6.07
C ALA A 228 2.97 -17.67 5.62
N MET A 229 2.75 -16.72 4.70
CA MET A 229 1.40 -16.42 4.18
C MET A 229 0.92 -17.37 3.07
N LYS A 230 1.74 -18.35 2.70
CA LYS A 230 1.36 -19.38 1.73
C LYS A 230 0.06 -20.08 2.14
N ARG A 231 -0.92 -20.09 1.24
CA ARG A 231 -2.18 -20.82 1.44
C ARG A 231 -2.20 -22.11 0.64
N GLN A 232 -2.53 -23.22 1.30
CA GLN A 232 -2.63 -24.52 0.67
C GLN A 232 -3.74 -24.53 -0.41
N GLY A 233 -3.49 -25.26 -1.51
CA GLY A 233 -4.45 -25.41 -2.61
C GLY A 233 -4.59 -24.18 -3.52
N ARG A 234 -3.68 -23.19 -3.42
CA ARG A 234 -3.63 -22.04 -4.32
C ARG A 234 -2.43 -22.08 -5.25
N THR A 235 -2.57 -21.52 -6.42
CA THR A 235 -1.44 -21.22 -7.30
C THR A 235 -0.60 -20.12 -6.66
N ILE A 236 0.71 -20.36 -6.56
CA ILE A 236 1.66 -19.42 -5.98
C ILE A 236 2.71 -19.12 -7.03
N GLN A 237 3.07 -17.84 -7.15
CA GLN A 237 4.21 -17.35 -7.91
C GLN A 237 5.18 -16.71 -6.93
N TRP A 238 6.38 -17.26 -6.84
CA TRP A 238 7.44 -16.76 -5.98
C TRP A 238 8.33 -15.80 -6.73
N PHE A 239 8.66 -14.67 -6.12
CA PHE A 239 9.73 -13.81 -6.63
C PHE A 239 10.86 -13.68 -5.60
N SER A 240 12.09 -13.50 -6.09
CA SER A 240 13.29 -13.47 -5.25
C SER A 240 14.42 -12.68 -5.91
N LEU A 241 15.26 -12.07 -5.06
CA LEU A 241 16.56 -11.49 -5.45
C LEU A 241 17.73 -12.41 -5.08
N ASN A 242 17.52 -13.40 -4.19
CA ASN A 242 18.59 -14.15 -3.54
C ASN A 242 18.65 -15.63 -3.95
N GLN A 243 17.62 -16.15 -4.59
CA GLN A 243 17.53 -17.56 -4.96
C GLN A 243 16.69 -17.78 -6.23
N ALA A 244 16.99 -18.86 -6.95
CA ALA A 244 16.17 -19.29 -8.08
C ALA A 244 14.72 -19.54 -7.62
N SER A 245 13.78 -18.96 -8.34
CA SER A 245 12.35 -18.97 -8.05
C SER A 245 11.54 -18.90 -9.34
N ASP A 246 10.20 -18.80 -9.24
CA ASP A 246 9.37 -18.63 -10.45
C ASP A 246 9.75 -17.35 -11.21
N TYR A 247 10.02 -16.25 -10.46
CA TYR A 247 10.59 -15.00 -10.98
C TYR A 247 11.75 -14.60 -10.07
N TRP A 248 12.94 -14.38 -10.64
CA TRP A 248 14.11 -14.10 -9.81
C TRP A 248 15.18 -13.28 -10.53
N ALA A 249 16.06 -12.68 -9.73
CA ALA A 249 17.20 -11.95 -10.22
C ALA A 249 18.48 -12.81 -10.08
N ASP A 250 19.11 -13.13 -11.20
CA ASP A 250 20.45 -13.70 -11.19
C ASP A 250 21.48 -12.56 -11.11
N LEU A 251 21.93 -12.30 -9.91
CA LEU A 251 22.90 -11.23 -9.66
C LEU A 251 24.30 -11.55 -10.20
N THR A 252 24.58 -12.81 -10.54
CA THR A 252 25.85 -13.23 -11.13
C THR A 252 25.92 -12.86 -12.60
N THR A 253 24.82 -13.06 -13.33
CA THR A 253 24.71 -12.69 -14.75
C THR A 253 24.15 -11.29 -14.97
N GLY A 254 23.57 -10.68 -13.93
CA GLY A 254 22.92 -9.38 -14.03
C GLY A 254 21.59 -9.42 -14.78
N GLU A 255 20.82 -10.51 -14.65
CA GLU A 255 19.60 -10.75 -15.38
C GLU A 255 18.38 -11.01 -14.50
N LEU A 256 17.21 -10.56 -14.93
CA LEU A 256 15.93 -11.06 -14.43
C LEU A 256 15.52 -12.32 -15.19
N LYS A 257 15.02 -13.31 -14.48
CA LYS A 257 14.62 -14.61 -15.03
C LYS A 257 13.22 -15.04 -14.58
N ALA A 258 12.56 -15.83 -15.43
CA ALA A 258 11.37 -16.61 -15.06
C ALA A 258 11.72 -18.10 -15.22
N GLY A 259 11.88 -18.80 -14.09
CA GLY A 259 12.52 -20.12 -14.10
C GLY A 259 13.92 -20.01 -14.73
N GLU A 260 14.16 -20.75 -15.81
CA GLU A 260 15.42 -20.72 -16.56
C GLU A 260 15.44 -19.69 -17.73
N HIS A 261 14.30 -19.05 -18.02
CA HIS A 261 14.19 -18.10 -19.12
C HIS A 261 14.66 -16.71 -18.71
N VAL A 262 15.59 -16.14 -19.47
CA VAL A 262 16.01 -14.73 -19.30
C VAL A 262 14.85 -13.81 -19.73
N LEU A 263 14.51 -12.87 -18.87
CA LEU A 263 13.47 -11.84 -19.11
C LEU A 263 14.12 -10.56 -19.63
N LEU A 264 14.96 -9.94 -18.83
CA LEU A 264 15.62 -8.65 -19.08
C LEU A 264 16.95 -8.59 -18.33
N PRO A 265 17.97 -7.90 -18.87
CA PRO A 265 19.11 -7.52 -18.06
C PRO A 265 18.69 -6.48 -17.00
N LEU A 266 19.28 -6.52 -15.81
CA LEU A 266 19.03 -5.56 -14.73
C LEU A 266 19.26 -4.11 -15.19
N SER A 267 20.23 -3.89 -16.07
CA SER A 267 20.54 -2.58 -16.67
C SER A 267 19.43 -2.00 -17.56
N ALA A 268 18.50 -2.82 -18.03
CA ALA A 268 17.36 -2.38 -18.83
C ALA A 268 16.18 -1.89 -17.98
N ILE A 269 16.25 -2.04 -16.65
CA ILE A 269 15.22 -1.53 -15.73
C ILE A 269 15.49 -0.04 -15.53
N PRO A 270 14.54 0.86 -15.84
CA PRO A 270 14.77 2.29 -15.68
C PRO A 270 14.81 2.76 -14.21
N LEU A 271 14.37 1.90 -13.29
CA LEU A 271 14.29 2.18 -11.85
C LEU A 271 15.61 1.88 -11.15
N GLN A 272 16.05 2.78 -10.29
CA GLN A 272 17.28 2.62 -9.51
C GLN A 272 17.09 1.65 -8.33
N GLY A 273 18.12 0.82 -8.08
CA GLY A 273 18.22 -0.05 -6.90
C GLY A 273 17.63 -1.44 -7.06
N LEU A 274 18.27 -2.43 -6.38
CA LEU A 274 17.88 -3.85 -6.45
C LEU A 274 16.46 -4.12 -5.94
N HIS A 275 15.97 -3.34 -4.98
CA HIS A 275 14.58 -3.45 -4.51
C HIS A 275 13.57 -3.19 -5.64
N ASN A 276 13.94 -2.38 -6.64
CA ASN A 276 13.10 -2.17 -7.81
C ASN A 276 13.16 -3.34 -8.79
N ALA A 277 14.23 -4.12 -8.81
CA ALA A 277 14.24 -5.41 -9.52
C ALA A 277 13.19 -6.36 -8.92
N ALA A 278 13.08 -6.45 -7.58
CA ALA A 278 12.03 -7.22 -6.92
C ALA A 278 10.62 -6.69 -7.24
N ASN A 279 10.45 -5.36 -7.28
CA ASN A 279 9.18 -4.74 -7.66
C ASN A 279 8.78 -5.10 -9.11
N VAL A 280 9.73 -5.12 -10.04
CA VAL A 280 9.51 -5.54 -11.45
C VAL A 280 9.13 -7.01 -11.52
N LEU A 281 9.83 -7.90 -10.82
CA LEU A 281 9.50 -9.33 -10.77
C LEU A 281 8.09 -9.57 -10.25
N ALA A 282 7.70 -8.91 -9.16
CA ALA A 282 6.35 -9.00 -8.61
C ALA A 282 5.29 -8.47 -9.60
N ALA A 283 5.57 -7.35 -10.29
CA ALA A 283 4.67 -6.78 -11.27
C ALA A 283 4.46 -7.71 -12.48
N LEU A 284 5.53 -8.31 -13.00
CA LEU A 284 5.46 -9.29 -14.09
C LEU A 284 4.64 -10.51 -13.67
N ALA A 285 4.90 -11.08 -12.48
CA ALA A 285 4.15 -12.21 -11.96
C ALA A 285 2.64 -11.90 -11.83
N LEU A 286 2.28 -10.70 -11.35
CA LEU A 286 0.89 -10.26 -11.23
C LEU A 286 0.22 -10.12 -12.60
N CYS A 287 0.88 -9.50 -13.57
CA CYS A 287 0.34 -9.26 -14.91
C CYS A 287 0.18 -10.56 -15.70
N GLU A 288 1.18 -11.46 -15.67
CA GLU A 288 1.07 -12.77 -16.30
C GLU A 288 -0.02 -13.63 -15.65
N SER A 289 -0.26 -13.49 -14.34
CA SER A 289 -1.32 -14.21 -13.62
C SER A 289 -2.73 -13.86 -14.08
N ILE A 290 -2.92 -12.72 -14.73
CA ILE A 290 -4.21 -12.33 -15.33
C ILE A 290 -4.26 -12.58 -16.85
N GLY A 291 -3.22 -13.19 -17.42
CA GLY A 291 -3.17 -13.62 -18.81
C GLY A 291 -2.55 -12.62 -19.78
N LEU A 292 -1.76 -11.62 -19.30
CA LEU A 292 -1.00 -10.74 -20.19
C LEU A 292 0.24 -11.44 -20.75
N ALA A 293 0.55 -11.20 -22.03
CA ALA A 293 1.67 -11.81 -22.73
C ALA A 293 3.00 -11.22 -22.24
N ARG A 294 3.94 -12.11 -21.90
CA ARG A 294 5.27 -11.77 -21.37
C ARG A 294 6.02 -10.81 -22.26
N GLU A 295 6.05 -11.07 -23.56
CA GLU A 295 6.78 -10.28 -24.53
C GLU A 295 6.32 -8.81 -24.54
N THR A 296 5.01 -8.58 -24.45
CA THR A 296 4.41 -7.24 -24.33
C THR A 296 4.83 -6.58 -23.03
N LEU A 297 4.77 -7.31 -21.90
CA LEU A 297 5.16 -6.79 -20.60
C LEU A 297 6.62 -6.34 -20.56
N LEU A 298 7.53 -7.15 -21.11
CA LEU A 298 8.98 -6.86 -21.14
C LEU A 298 9.31 -5.59 -21.94
N GLN A 299 8.59 -5.34 -23.04
CA GLN A 299 8.71 -4.09 -23.80
C GLN A 299 8.31 -2.87 -22.97
N HIS A 300 7.22 -3.00 -22.21
CA HIS A 300 6.64 -1.86 -21.47
C HIS A 300 7.26 -1.62 -20.09
N VAL A 301 7.91 -2.60 -19.48
CA VAL A 301 8.73 -2.37 -18.27
C VAL A 301 9.78 -1.29 -18.53
N GLN A 302 10.42 -1.30 -19.71
CA GLN A 302 11.49 -0.37 -20.07
C GLN A 302 11.00 1.08 -20.30
N THR A 303 9.70 1.28 -20.45
CA THR A 303 9.09 2.61 -20.66
C THR A 303 8.58 3.25 -19.37
N PHE A 304 8.59 2.53 -18.26
CA PHE A 304 8.11 3.05 -16.96
C PHE A 304 9.14 3.98 -16.32
N GLN A 305 8.82 5.26 -16.19
CA GLN A 305 9.76 6.30 -15.73
C GLN A 305 9.94 6.37 -14.20
N GLY A 306 9.32 5.46 -13.44
CA GLY A 306 9.34 5.53 -11.97
C GLY A 306 8.32 6.53 -11.42
N LEU A 307 8.47 6.88 -10.16
CA LEU A 307 7.55 7.76 -9.44
C LEU A 307 8.32 8.87 -8.73
N PRO A 308 7.74 10.07 -8.63
CA PRO A 308 8.33 11.17 -7.85
C PRO A 308 8.59 10.74 -6.40
N HIS A 309 9.71 11.23 -5.86
CA HIS A 309 10.11 11.02 -4.46
C HIS A 309 10.39 9.54 -4.07
N ARG A 310 10.69 8.65 -5.03
CA ARG A 310 10.99 7.23 -4.80
C ARG A 310 12.30 6.83 -5.47
N VAL A 311 13.40 7.06 -4.75
CA VAL A 311 14.78 6.92 -5.26
C VAL A 311 14.92 7.68 -6.59
N GLU A 312 14.29 8.83 -6.66
CA GLU A 312 14.23 9.67 -7.87
C GLU A 312 15.53 10.46 -8.03
N LYS A 313 16.18 10.34 -9.18
CA LYS A 313 17.30 11.22 -9.53
C LYS A 313 16.76 12.60 -9.88
N ILE A 314 16.91 13.55 -8.94
CA ILE A 314 16.41 14.93 -9.11
C ILE A 314 17.44 15.87 -9.72
N GLY A 315 18.70 15.46 -9.82
CA GLY A 315 19.73 16.29 -10.44
C GLY A 315 21.14 15.74 -10.30
N GLU A 316 22.07 16.45 -10.94
CA GLU A 316 23.49 16.18 -10.82
C GLU A 316 24.27 17.50 -10.89
N LYS A 317 25.23 17.70 -9.99
CA LYS A 317 26.09 18.88 -9.96
C LYS A 317 27.49 18.51 -9.46
N ASN A 318 28.53 18.89 -10.21
CA ASN A 318 29.94 18.64 -9.88
C ASN A 318 30.23 17.14 -9.63
N GLY A 319 29.62 16.23 -10.37
CA GLY A 319 29.77 14.79 -10.20
C GLY A 319 29.02 14.21 -9.00
N ILE A 320 28.19 14.99 -8.32
CA ILE A 320 27.33 14.55 -7.23
C ILE A 320 25.92 14.36 -7.77
N THR A 321 25.39 13.16 -7.66
CA THR A 321 23.99 12.84 -8.00
C THR A 321 23.11 13.11 -6.77
N PHE A 322 22.02 13.84 -6.97
CA PHE A 322 21.00 14.09 -5.95
C PHE A 322 19.83 13.17 -6.15
N ILE A 323 19.45 12.47 -5.10
CA ILE A 323 18.37 11.49 -5.11
C ILE A 323 17.34 11.86 -4.04
N ASP A 324 16.08 11.90 -4.42
CA ASP A 324 14.95 12.12 -3.53
C ASP A 324 14.23 10.79 -3.26
N ASP A 325 14.19 10.38 -2.00
CA ASP A 325 13.43 9.23 -1.51
C ASP A 325 12.57 9.62 -0.30
N SER A 326 12.03 10.82 -0.29
CA SER A 326 11.23 11.34 0.82
C SER A 326 9.93 10.57 1.08
N LYS A 327 9.55 9.66 0.19
CA LYS A 327 8.49 8.65 0.41
C LYS A 327 8.97 7.38 1.12
N GLY A 328 10.26 7.22 1.36
CA GLY A 328 10.83 6.20 2.24
C GLY A 328 10.60 6.55 3.71
N THR A 329 9.42 6.28 4.26
CA THR A 329 8.97 6.76 5.57
C THR A 329 9.16 5.74 6.70
N ASN A 330 9.98 4.72 6.47
CA ASN A 330 10.37 3.74 7.48
C ASN A 330 11.80 3.25 7.28
N VAL A 331 12.38 2.67 8.34
CA VAL A 331 13.75 2.17 8.36
C VAL A 331 14.02 1.16 7.25
N GLY A 332 13.09 0.24 7.01
CA GLY A 332 13.22 -0.78 5.95
C GLY A 332 13.33 -0.19 4.55
N ALA A 333 12.58 0.88 4.26
CA ALA A 333 12.67 1.60 2.97
C ALA A 333 14.06 2.23 2.80
N THR A 334 14.56 2.93 3.85
CA THR A 334 15.88 3.55 3.81
C THR A 334 17.00 2.50 3.63
N CYS A 335 16.92 1.38 4.35
CA CYS A 335 17.87 0.27 4.19
C CYS A 335 17.87 -0.27 2.74
N ALA A 336 16.69 -0.47 2.15
CA ALA A 336 16.55 -0.95 0.78
C ALA A 336 17.10 0.04 -0.26
N ALA A 337 16.86 1.34 -0.06
CA ALA A 337 17.42 2.39 -0.92
C ALA A 337 18.96 2.41 -0.84
N LEU A 338 19.52 2.42 0.37
CA LEU A 338 20.96 2.39 0.60
C LEU A 338 21.63 1.14 -0.01
N ALA A 339 20.99 -0.02 0.10
CA ALA A 339 21.50 -1.26 -0.50
C ALA A 339 21.67 -1.13 -2.02
N GLY A 340 20.76 -0.43 -2.69
CA GLY A 340 20.71 -0.31 -4.15
C GLY A 340 21.54 0.84 -4.74
N LEU A 341 21.97 1.81 -3.93
CA LEU A 341 22.71 2.98 -4.40
C LEU A 341 24.23 2.77 -4.37
N PRO A 342 24.98 3.37 -5.30
CA PRO A 342 26.45 3.32 -5.28
C PRO A 342 27.05 4.15 -4.14
N ALA A 343 28.13 3.66 -3.54
CA ALA A 343 28.92 4.41 -2.56
C ALA A 343 29.88 5.41 -3.26
N PRO A 344 30.32 6.50 -2.58
CA PRO A 344 29.93 6.95 -1.24
C PRO A 344 28.61 7.76 -1.24
N ILE A 345 27.84 7.66 -0.16
CA ILE A 345 26.57 8.36 0.02
C ILE A 345 26.67 9.38 1.15
N VAL A 346 26.06 10.54 1.00
CA VAL A 346 25.67 11.44 2.08
C VAL A 346 24.16 11.26 2.28
N LEU A 347 23.76 10.76 3.45
CA LEU A 347 22.36 10.52 3.77
C LEU A 347 21.78 11.70 4.54
N ILE A 348 20.68 12.26 4.05
CA ILE A 348 19.83 13.19 4.82
C ILE A 348 18.62 12.38 5.29
N ALA A 349 18.47 12.22 6.60
CA ALA A 349 17.41 11.39 7.19
C ALA A 349 16.83 12.04 8.45
N GLY A 350 15.61 11.62 8.81
CA GLY A 350 14.93 12.08 10.01
C GLY A 350 13.44 12.30 9.80
N GLY A 351 12.85 13.13 10.65
CA GLY A 351 11.41 13.38 10.68
C GLY A 351 10.79 12.77 11.93
N GLN A 352 9.63 12.12 11.78
CA GLN A 352 8.91 11.40 12.84
C GLN A 352 8.96 9.89 12.56
N GLY A 353 9.66 9.13 13.40
CA GLY A 353 9.98 7.72 13.18
C GLY A 353 8.91 6.72 13.60
N LYS A 354 7.76 7.16 14.16
CA LYS A 354 6.63 6.30 14.52
C LYS A 354 7.02 5.11 15.42
N GLU A 355 7.86 5.38 16.41
CA GLU A 355 8.33 4.38 17.38
C GLU A 355 9.10 3.19 16.77
N GLN A 356 9.70 3.36 15.59
CA GLN A 356 10.49 2.31 14.94
C GLN A 356 11.85 2.13 15.59
N ASP A 357 12.38 0.90 15.50
CA ASP A 357 13.78 0.61 15.83
C ASP A 357 14.71 1.07 14.68
N PHE A 358 15.66 1.97 15.00
CA PHE A 358 16.65 2.46 14.02
C PHE A 358 17.91 1.59 13.94
N ALA A 359 18.05 0.57 14.77
CA ALA A 359 19.23 -0.31 14.78
C ALA A 359 19.54 -0.95 13.41
N PRO A 360 18.58 -1.34 12.56
CA PRO A 360 18.87 -1.89 11.23
C PRO A 360 19.61 -0.93 10.30
N LEU A 361 19.51 0.38 10.50
CA LEU A 361 20.29 1.36 9.72
C LEU A 361 21.79 1.18 9.87
N ARG A 362 22.26 0.68 11.02
CA ARG A 362 23.68 0.48 11.31
C ARG A 362 24.39 -0.34 10.24
N GLU A 363 23.83 -1.47 9.87
CA GLU A 363 24.40 -2.34 8.83
C GLU A 363 24.25 -1.73 7.43
N ALA A 364 23.12 -1.08 7.14
CA ALA A 364 22.86 -0.45 5.85
C ALA A 364 23.80 0.73 5.56
N LEU A 365 24.26 1.44 6.60
CA LEU A 365 25.20 2.57 6.47
C LEU A 365 26.66 2.10 6.28
N ARG A 366 27.02 0.92 6.79
CA ARG A 366 28.40 0.44 6.85
C ARG A 366 29.03 0.31 5.46
N GLY A 367 30.17 0.96 5.26
CA GLY A 367 30.93 0.94 4.01
C GLY A 367 30.29 1.66 2.83
N LYS A 368 29.11 2.25 3.01
CA LYS A 368 28.39 2.99 1.96
C LYS A 368 28.19 4.47 2.26
N VAL A 369 27.85 4.79 3.51
CA VAL A 369 27.51 6.16 3.90
C VAL A 369 28.74 6.85 4.48
N ARG A 370 29.09 7.98 3.88
CA ARG A 370 30.22 8.83 4.30
C ARG A 370 29.83 9.80 5.42
N ALA A 371 28.59 10.28 5.38
CA ALA A 371 28.06 11.21 6.37
C ALA A 371 26.52 11.05 6.45
N VAL A 372 25.98 11.34 7.64
CA VAL A 372 24.54 11.41 7.88
C VAL A 372 24.21 12.82 8.39
N VAL A 373 23.23 13.46 7.78
CA VAL A 373 22.65 14.72 8.21
C VAL A 373 21.26 14.41 8.78
N LEU A 374 21.08 14.67 10.05
CA LEU A 374 19.85 14.36 10.76
C LEU A 374 18.95 15.59 10.92
N ILE A 375 17.66 15.44 10.67
CA ILE A 375 16.66 16.50 10.76
C ILE A 375 15.39 15.99 11.46
N GLY A 376 14.60 16.92 12.03
CA GLY A 376 13.28 16.61 12.58
C GLY A 376 13.29 16.07 14.00
N VAL A 377 12.13 15.57 14.45
CA VAL A 377 11.82 15.26 15.86
C VAL A 377 12.70 14.15 16.43
N ASP A 378 12.94 13.09 15.66
CA ASP A 378 13.64 11.89 16.11
C ASP A 378 15.14 11.90 15.76
N ALA A 379 15.68 13.06 15.33
CA ALA A 379 17.10 13.20 14.99
C ALA A 379 18.04 12.73 16.13
N ALA A 380 17.75 13.14 17.38
CA ALA A 380 18.53 12.75 18.55
C ALA A 380 18.48 11.24 18.84
N GLN A 381 17.32 10.61 18.66
CA GLN A 381 17.18 9.16 18.84
C GLN A 381 17.97 8.39 17.78
N ILE A 382 17.88 8.80 16.52
CA ILE A 382 18.64 8.21 15.42
C ILE A 382 20.14 8.37 15.69
N GLU A 383 20.59 9.54 16.12
CA GLU A 383 21.98 9.79 16.47
C GLU A 383 22.47 8.83 17.57
N GLN A 384 21.71 8.71 18.66
CA GLN A 384 22.04 7.81 19.77
C GLN A 384 22.16 6.35 19.31
N ASP A 385 21.21 5.88 18.51
CA ASP A 385 21.21 4.51 18.00
C ASP A 385 22.39 4.24 17.04
N LEU A 386 22.81 5.22 16.25
CA LEU A 386 23.95 5.09 15.35
C LEU A 386 25.29 5.21 16.08
N GLN A 387 25.43 6.08 17.09
CA GLN A 387 26.64 6.23 17.91
C GLN A 387 26.94 4.97 18.72
N ALA A 388 25.92 4.35 19.32
CA ALA A 388 26.05 3.11 20.08
C ALA A 388 26.67 1.96 19.25
N ALA A 389 26.73 2.09 17.94
CA ALA A 389 27.30 1.12 17.00
C ALA A 389 28.77 1.43 16.61
N GLY A 390 29.36 2.55 17.06
CA GLY A 390 30.69 2.98 16.66
C GLY A 390 30.85 3.32 15.17
N LEU A 391 29.76 3.70 14.49
CA LEU A 391 29.73 3.88 13.05
C LEU A 391 29.99 5.33 12.61
N LEU A 392 29.87 6.30 13.52
CA LEU A 392 30.00 7.72 13.20
C LEU A 392 31.00 8.40 14.09
N GLU A 393 32.10 8.83 13.53
CA GLU A 393 33.07 9.74 14.23
C GLU A 393 32.53 11.18 14.28
N LYS A 394 31.61 11.56 13.42
CA LYS A 394 30.95 12.87 13.39
C LYS A 394 29.52 12.76 12.87
N VAL A 395 28.57 13.13 13.70
CA VAL A 395 27.19 13.45 13.33
C VAL A 395 27.01 14.95 13.49
N GLU A 396 26.66 15.67 12.45
CA GLU A 396 26.24 17.06 12.56
C GLU A 396 24.72 17.12 12.50
N ALA A 397 24.09 17.48 13.62
CA ALA A 397 22.64 17.75 13.70
C ALA A 397 22.41 19.24 13.43
N TYR A 398 21.47 19.57 12.55
CA TYR A 398 21.04 20.93 12.24
C TYR A 398 19.56 21.13 12.59
#